data_df5759097a9361ca63e12b568fbfd48f
#
_entry.id   df5759097a9361ca63e12b568fbfd48f
#
_cell.length_a   1.000
_cell.length_b   1.000
_cell.length_c   1.000
_cell.angle_alpha   90.00
_cell.angle_beta   90.00
_cell.angle_gamma   90.00
#
_symmetry.space_group_name_H-M   'P 1'
#
loop_
_entity.id
_entity.type
_entity.pdbx_description
1 polymer ?
#
loop_
_entity_poly.entity_id
_entity_poly.type
_entity_poly.pdbx_seq_one_letter_code
_entity_poly.pdbx_strand_id
1 'polypeptide(L)'
;YLGTTAYNADKIIDALSLPRLVVPIVTVTVGYPDGMPEQVERLPLGAVVHQEVYTDYTSASIDALYHDKEELEVNKQFVRENDKKTLAQVFTDVRYTKANNEYFSDVLLKVLKGQGFL
;
A
#
# COMPACT_ATOMS: atom_id res chain seq x y z
N TYR A 1 -8.41 7.86 -3.82
CA TYR A 1 -7.16 7.44 -4.46
C TYR A 1 -7.00 5.92 -4.37
N LEU A 2 -6.85 5.25 -5.52
CA LEU A 2 -6.69 3.81 -5.64
C LEU A 2 -5.27 3.49 -6.08
N GLY A 3 -4.36 3.22 -5.12
CA GLY A 3 -2.95 2.91 -5.38
C GLY A 3 -2.71 1.55 -6.03
N THR A 4 -3.66 0.62 -5.93
CA THR A 4 -3.57 -0.72 -6.54
C THR A 4 -3.71 -0.73 -8.07
N THR A 5 -3.91 0.44 -8.69
CA THR A 5 -3.97 0.60 -10.15
C THR A 5 -2.74 -0.02 -10.83
N ALA A 6 -1.56 0.23 -10.30
CA ALA A 6 -0.31 -0.29 -10.85
C ALA A 6 -0.23 -1.84 -10.84
N TYR A 7 -0.93 -2.52 -9.93
CA TYR A 7 -0.97 -3.98 -9.85
C TYR A 7 -1.75 -4.64 -11.00
N ASN A 8 -2.61 -3.87 -11.65
CA ASN A 8 -3.43 -4.30 -12.79
C ASN A 8 -3.17 -3.43 -14.03
N ALA A 9 -1.98 -2.85 -14.13
CA ALA A 9 -1.65 -1.91 -15.20
C ALA A 9 -1.78 -2.55 -16.59
N ASP A 10 -1.43 -3.82 -16.75
CA ASP A 10 -1.61 -4.62 -17.96
C ASP A 10 -3.08 -4.63 -18.42
N LYS A 11 -3.99 -5.01 -17.53
CA LYS A 11 -5.43 -5.10 -17.82
C LYS A 11 -6.06 -3.74 -18.10
N ILE A 12 -5.58 -2.70 -17.43
CA ILE A 12 -6.08 -1.34 -17.63
C ILE A 12 -5.62 -0.79 -18.99
N ILE A 13 -4.37 -1.07 -19.38
CA ILE A 13 -3.85 -0.73 -20.70
C ILE A 13 -4.71 -1.34 -21.79
N ASP A 14 -5.02 -2.63 -21.68
CA ASP A 14 -5.84 -3.35 -22.64
C ASP A 14 -7.28 -2.81 -22.67
N ALA A 15 -7.91 -2.65 -21.50
CA ALA A 15 -9.29 -2.16 -21.38
C ALA A 15 -9.50 -0.74 -21.93
N LEU A 16 -8.50 0.13 -21.74
CA LEU A 16 -8.54 1.52 -22.21
C LEU A 16 -7.82 1.73 -23.54
N SER A 17 -7.24 0.68 -24.13
CA SER A 17 -6.46 0.76 -25.38
C SER A 17 -5.37 1.85 -25.29
N LEU A 18 -4.63 1.89 -24.19
CA LEU A 18 -3.64 2.93 -23.96
C LEU A 18 -2.49 2.83 -24.97
N PRO A 19 -2.03 3.95 -25.52
CA PRO A 19 -0.93 3.95 -26.47
C PRO A 19 0.40 3.64 -25.80
N ARG A 20 1.43 3.36 -26.59
CA ARG A 20 2.80 3.22 -26.10
C ARG A 20 3.24 4.44 -25.29
N LEU A 21 4.14 4.25 -24.35
CA LEU A 21 4.66 5.27 -23.43
C LEU A 21 3.60 5.86 -22.48
N VAL A 22 2.51 5.12 -22.24
CA VAL A 22 1.50 5.46 -21.24
C VAL A 22 1.30 4.28 -20.30
N VAL A 23 1.45 4.51 -18.98
CA VAL A 23 1.25 3.50 -17.93
C VAL A 23 0.33 4.08 -16.85
N PRO A 24 -0.77 3.39 -16.48
CA PRO A 24 -1.63 3.83 -15.40
C PRO A 24 -0.95 3.57 -14.04
N ILE A 25 -0.82 4.61 -13.22
CA ILE A 25 -0.15 4.55 -11.92
C ILE A 25 -1.15 4.60 -10.77
N VAL A 26 -2.17 5.46 -10.88
CA VAL A 26 -3.15 5.68 -9.84
C VAL A 26 -4.51 6.00 -10.46
N THR A 27 -5.57 5.56 -9.82
CA THR A 27 -6.93 5.98 -10.17
C THR A 27 -7.44 6.94 -9.11
N VAL A 28 -8.06 8.02 -9.54
CA VAL A 28 -8.75 8.96 -8.66
C VAL A 28 -10.22 8.95 -9.03
N THR A 29 -11.08 8.66 -8.06
CA THR A 29 -12.52 8.81 -8.20
C THR A 29 -12.95 10.15 -7.58
N VAL A 30 -13.81 10.88 -8.26
CA VAL A 30 -14.33 12.17 -7.82
C VAL A 30 -15.86 12.12 -7.86
N GLY A 31 -16.50 12.58 -6.79
CA GLY A 31 -17.96 12.57 -6.70
C GLY A 31 -18.46 13.28 -5.45
N TYR A 32 -19.77 13.39 -5.34
CA TYR A 32 -20.40 13.85 -4.10
C TYR A 32 -20.44 12.71 -3.09
N PRO A 33 -19.97 12.92 -1.84
CA PRO A 33 -19.99 11.87 -0.83
C PRO A 33 -21.44 11.60 -0.39
N ASP A 34 -21.77 10.32 -0.23
CA ASP A 34 -23.05 9.87 0.35
C ASP A 34 -23.07 9.99 1.89
N GLY A 35 -21.92 10.15 2.50
CA GLY A 35 -21.74 10.31 3.94
C GLY A 35 -20.38 10.89 4.29
N MET A 36 -20.18 11.17 5.56
CA MET A 36 -18.92 11.66 6.12
C MET A 36 -18.35 10.60 7.07
N PRO A 37 -17.64 9.57 6.53
CA PRO A 37 -17.03 8.56 7.38
C PRO A 37 -15.96 9.19 8.27
N GLU A 38 -15.77 8.63 9.46
CA GLU A 38 -14.64 9.02 10.32
C GLU A 38 -13.32 8.74 9.62
N GLN A 39 -12.36 9.61 9.87
CA GLN A 39 -11.01 9.40 9.33
C GLN A 39 -10.35 8.22 10.07
N VAL A 40 -9.90 7.23 9.31
CA VAL A 40 -9.11 6.14 9.89
C VAL A 40 -7.76 6.65 10.41
N GLU A 41 -7.28 6.05 11.48
CA GLU A 41 -6.00 6.41 12.08
C GLU A 41 -4.86 6.24 11.08
N ARG A 42 -3.92 7.15 11.14
CA ARG A 42 -2.67 7.12 10.39
C ARG A 42 -1.50 6.85 11.35
N LEU A 43 -0.42 6.36 10.81
CA LEU A 43 0.86 6.37 11.53
C LEU A 43 1.32 7.83 11.75
N PRO A 44 2.09 8.09 12.81
CA PRO A 44 2.71 9.41 13.01
C PRO A 44 3.52 9.86 11.79
N LEU A 45 3.62 11.16 11.57
CA LEU A 45 4.38 11.70 10.43
C LEU A 45 5.82 11.18 10.38
N GLY A 46 6.46 10.98 11.52
CA GLY A 46 7.81 10.39 11.60
C GLY A 46 7.93 8.98 11.03
N ALA A 47 6.81 8.30 10.78
CA ALA A 47 6.80 7.01 10.10
C ALA A 47 6.90 7.11 8.57
N VAL A 48 6.77 8.28 7.98
CA VAL A 48 6.72 8.46 6.52
C VAL A 48 7.47 9.70 6.04
N VAL A 49 7.89 10.58 6.96
CA VAL A 49 8.62 11.81 6.64
C VAL A 49 10.04 11.72 7.18
N HIS A 50 11.01 11.77 6.31
CA HIS A 50 12.43 11.86 6.64
C HIS A 50 12.94 13.25 6.29
N GLN A 51 13.68 13.87 7.21
CA GLN A 51 14.27 15.20 6.97
C GLN A 51 15.73 15.03 6.51
N GLU A 52 16.05 15.58 5.35
CA GLU A 52 17.39 15.59 4.75
C GLU A 52 17.94 14.20 4.37
N VAL A 53 17.90 13.24 5.29
CA VAL A 53 18.42 11.88 5.10
C VAL A 53 17.36 10.85 5.46
N TYR A 54 17.37 9.76 4.72
CA TYR A 54 16.54 8.59 5.04
C TYR A 54 17.09 7.92 6.31
N THR A 55 16.19 7.63 7.25
CA THR A 55 16.50 6.84 8.43
C THR A 55 15.77 5.51 8.35
N ASP A 56 16.50 4.41 8.40
CA ASP A 56 15.93 3.07 8.36
C ASP A 56 15.26 2.71 9.69
N TYR A 57 14.36 1.73 9.64
CA TYR A 57 13.56 1.30 10.78
C TYR A 57 14.22 0.13 11.51
N THR A 58 14.19 0.18 12.83
CA THR A 58 14.50 -0.94 13.71
C THR A 58 13.20 -1.55 14.24
N SER A 59 13.25 -2.78 14.77
CA SER A 59 12.07 -3.38 15.41
C SER A 59 11.50 -2.48 16.50
N ALA A 60 12.34 -1.88 17.34
CA ALA A 60 11.91 -0.98 18.41
C ALA A 60 11.24 0.30 17.86
N SER A 61 11.74 0.87 16.77
CA SER A 61 11.08 2.04 16.15
C SER A 61 9.75 1.68 15.50
N ILE A 62 9.64 0.51 14.88
CA ILE A 62 8.38 0.01 14.33
C ILE A 62 7.35 -0.18 15.44
N ASP A 63 7.73 -0.85 16.54
CA ASP A 63 6.85 -1.05 17.69
C ASP A 63 6.36 0.29 18.26
N ALA A 64 7.25 1.27 18.41
CA ALA A 64 6.89 2.61 18.89
C ALA A 64 5.94 3.35 17.94
N LEU A 65 6.14 3.25 16.62
CA LEU A 65 5.28 3.89 15.61
C LEU A 65 3.89 3.26 15.51
N TYR A 66 3.77 1.96 15.80
CA TYR A 66 2.50 1.24 15.74
C TYR A 66 1.75 1.23 17.08
N HIS A 67 2.40 1.62 18.19
CA HIS A 67 1.87 1.50 19.54
C HIS A 67 0.42 2.01 19.67
N ASP A 68 0.18 3.27 19.34
CA ASP A 68 -1.16 3.87 19.49
C ASP A 68 -2.22 3.19 18.62
N LYS A 69 -1.83 2.74 17.42
CA LYS A 69 -2.73 1.96 16.55
C LYS A 69 -3.04 0.59 17.13
N GLU A 70 -2.06 -0.07 17.71
CA GLU A 70 -2.22 -1.41 18.30
C GLU A 70 -3.06 -1.40 19.57
N GLU A 71 -3.11 -0.27 20.29
CA GLU A 71 -3.98 -0.12 21.46
C GLU A 71 -5.48 -0.07 21.14
N LEU A 72 -5.85 0.21 19.91
CA LEU A 72 -7.25 0.21 19.48
C LEU A 72 -7.84 -1.20 19.46
N GLU A 73 -9.01 -1.39 20.08
CA GLU A 73 -9.66 -2.70 20.19
C GLU A 73 -9.92 -3.35 18.81
N VAL A 74 -10.29 -2.56 17.81
CA VAL A 74 -10.47 -3.05 16.45
C VAL A 74 -9.18 -3.66 15.86
N ASN A 75 -8.03 -3.06 16.16
CA ASN A 75 -6.74 -3.54 15.69
C ASN A 75 -6.26 -4.75 16.52
N LYS A 76 -6.50 -4.77 17.83
CA LYS A 76 -6.25 -5.94 18.68
C LYS A 76 -7.06 -7.15 18.22
N GLN A 77 -8.33 -6.93 17.88
CA GLN A 77 -9.16 -7.99 17.31
C GLN A 77 -8.60 -8.46 15.96
N PHE A 78 -8.22 -7.54 15.08
CA PHE A 78 -7.66 -7.86 13.77
C PHE A 78 -6.36 -8.67 13.85
N VAL A 79 -5.50 -8.37 14.80
CA VAL A 79 -4.28 -9.14 15.09
C VAL A 79 -4.63 -10.57 15.53
N ARG A 80 -5.58 -10.71 16.48
CA ARG A 80 -6.05 -12.03 16.95
C ARG A 80 -6.66 -12.88 15.84
N GLU A 81 -7.54 -12.29 15.02
CA GLU A 81 -8.20 -12.97 13.90
C GLU A 81 -7.23 -13.50 12.85
N ASN A 82 -6.07 -12.89 12.71
CA ASN A 82 -5.03 -13.30 11.77
C ASN A 82 -3.91 -14.15 12.41
N ASP A 83 -4.07 -14.54 13.67
CA ASP A 83 -3.07 -15.32 14.43
C ASP A 83 -1.67 -14.72 14.36
N LYS A 84 -1.57 -13.40 14.59
CA LYS A 84 -0.32 -12.64 14.59
C LYS A 84 -0.06 -12.03 15.96
N LYS A 85 1.18 -11.57 16.18
CA LYS A 85 1.58 -10.93 17.43
C LYS A 85 1.45 -9.42 17.39
N THR A 86 1.62 -8.83 16.21
CA THR A 86 1.61 -7.38 16.00
C THR A 86 0.82 -7.00 14.76
N LEU A 87 0.32 -5.78 14.72
CA LEU A 87 -0.39 -5.24 13.56
C LEU A 87 0.53 -5.14 12.34
N ALA A 88 1.79 -4.80 12.53
CA ALA A 88 2.78 -4.78 11.45
C ALA A 88 2.90 -6.15 10.77
N GLN A 89 2.91 -7.25 11.55
CA GLN A 89 2.93 -8.61 10.98
C GLN A 89 1.69 -8.95 10.17
N VAL A 90 0.51 -8.45 10.54
CA VAL A 90 -0.69 -8.65 9.72
C VAL A 90 -0.52 -8.01 8.34
N PHE A 91 0.08 -6.84 8.27
CA PHE A 91 0.35 -6.18 7.00
C PHE A 91 1.40 -6.90 6.16
N THR A 92 2.50 -7.33 6.76
CA THR A 92 3.62 -7.94 6.03
C THR A 92 3.42 -9.41 5.65
N ASP A 93 2.76 -10.17 6.53
CA ASP A 93 2.65 -11.62 6.36
C ASP A 93 1.32 -12.06 5.72
N VAL A 94 0.28 -11.22 5.82
CA VAL A 94 -1.07 -11.58 5.34
C VAL A 94 -1.52 -10.69 4.20
N ARG A 95 -1.42 -9.36 4.34
CA ARG A 95 -1.96 -8.43 3.34
C ARG A 95 -1.01 -8.10 2.21
N TYR A 96 0.24 -7.81 2.53
CA TYR A 96 1.26 -7.36 1.58
C TYR A 96 2.46 -8.28 1.65
N THR A 97 2.24 -9.57 1.38
CA THR A 97 3.28 -10.58 1.46
C THR A 97 4.42 -10.29 0.49
N LYS A 98 5.63 -10.76 0.82
CA LYS A 98 6.79 -10.65 -0.07
C LYS A 98 6.49 -11.23 -1.46
N ALA A 99 5.88 -12.42 -1.51
CA ALA A 99 5.53 -13.08 -2.77
C ALA A 99 4.59 -12.23 -3.64
N ASN A 100 3.56 -11.61 -3.02
CA ASN A 100 2.66 -10.71 -3.75
C ASN A 100 3.39 -9.48 -4.27
N ASN A 101 4.24 -8.87 -3.45
CA ASN A 101 5.02 -7.70 -3.86
C ASN A 101 5.98 -8.02 -5.01
N GLU A 102 6.67 -9.16 -4.96
CA GLU A 102 7.53 -9.64 -6.05
C GLU A 102 6.72 -9.87 -7.33
N TYR A 103 5.58 -10.55 -7.24
CA TYR A 103 4.69 -10.76 -8.38
C TYR A 103 4.22 -9.45 -9.02
N PHE A 104 3.73 -8.49 -8.23
CA PHE A 104 3.28 -7.20 -8.75
C PHE A 104 4.41 -6.36 -9.33
N SER A 105 5.62 -6.46 -8.78
CA SER A 105 6.80 -5.82 -9.32
C SER A 105 7.17 -6.39 -10.69
N ASP A 106 7.08 -7.72 -10.86
CA ASP A 106 7.31 -8.38 -12.15
C ASP A 106 6.25 -7.98 -13.19
N VAL A 107 4.99 -7.89 -12.80
CA VAL A 107 3.91 -7.41 -13.68
C VAL A 107 4.22 -5.99 -14.15
N LEU A 108 4.53 -5.09 -13.24
CA LEU A 108 4.84 -3.70 -13.58
C LEU A 108 6.08 -3.60 -14.49
N LEU A 109 7.13 -4.38 -14.21
CA LEU A 109 8.33 -4.41 -15.05
C LEU A 109 8.03 -4.87 -16.49
N LYS A 110 7.19 -5.90 -16.65
CA LYS A 110 6.73 -6.35 -17.97
C LYS A 110 5.93 -5.27 -18.70
N VAL A 111 5.06 -4.58 -17.97
CA VAL A 111 4.27 -3.45 -18.51
C VAL A 111 5.19 -2.33 -18.98
N LEU A 112 6.17 -1.91 -18.18
CA LEU A 112 7.12 -0.86 -18.55
C LEU A 112 7.90 -1.23 -19.82
N LYS A 113 8.38 -2.48 -19.92
CA LYS A 113 9.05 -2.98 -21.12
C LYS A 113 8.11 -3.01 -22.33
N GLY A 114 6.90 -3.54 -22.18
CA GLY A 114 5.91 -3.63 -23.25
C GLY A 114 5.49 -2.25 -23.76
N GLN A 115 5.40 -1.27 -22.89
CA GLN A 115 5.06 0.10 -23.23
C GLN A 115 6.27 0.91 -23.78
N GLY A 116 7.48 0.38 -23.70
CA GLY A 116 8.67 1.00 -24.27
C GLY A 116 9.37 2.03 -23.39
N PHE A 117 9.20 1.93 -22.07
CA PHE A 117 9.95 2.74 -21.10
C PHE A 117 11.34 2.14 -20.80
N LEU A 118 11.50 0.84 -21.00
CA LEU A 118 12.73 0.06 -20.78
C LEU A 118 13.03 -0.80 -22.01
#